data_08d6ee496100c5ac847962fbd405c376
#
_entry.id   08d6ee496100c5ac847962fbd405c376
#
_cell.length_a   1.000
_cell.length_b   1.000
_cell.length_c   1.000
_cell.angle_alpha   90.00
_cell.angle_beta   90.00
_cell.angle_gamma   90.00
#
_symmetry.space_group_name_H-M   'P 1'
#
loop_
_entity.id
_entity.type
_entity.pdbx_description
1 polymer ?
#
loop_
_entity_poly.entity_id
_entity_poly.type
_entity_poly.pdbx_seq_one_letter_code
_entity_poly.pdbx_strand_id
1 'polypeptide(L)'
;MGDERKRESLTTEETETYVYVRDVPALEELLECIREAGPVALDTEADSLHNYFEKVCLIQLSLGSEHYLVDPLAGLDLSGFLEVLAEKPLILHGGDYDLRMLRTSMGFRPRRDVFDTMIAAQLLGIEQIGLAALIEQFFAISIGKEGQKSDWSRRPLSERQLRYAVNDTRFLKSLAERLGGELSRRARLEWHSESCRAM
;
A
#
# COMPACT_ATOMS: atom_id res chain seq x y z
N MET A 1 21.04 41.22 14.92
CA MET A 1 21.54 40.54 13.72
C MET A 1 21.08 39.09 13.82
N GLY A 2 19.91 38.82 13.28
CA GLY A 2 19.26 37.53 13.36
C GLY A 2 19.69 36.67 12.16
N ASP A 3 20.11 35.46 12.49
CA ASP A 3 20.45 34.41 11.53
C ASP A 3 19.14 33.77 11.02
N GLU A 4 18.65 34.25 9.88
CA GLU A 4 17.56 33.61 9.12
C GLU A 4 18.15 32.39 8.40
N ARG A 5 18.14 31.24 9.07
CA ARG A 5 18.35 29.97 8.38
C ARG A 5 17.15 29.68 7.47
N LYS A 6 17.32 29.97 6.18
CA LYS A 6 16.45 29.50 5.10
C LYS A 6 16.24 27.99 5.26
N ARG A 7 15.00 27.60 5.58
CA ARG A 7 14.55 26.23 5.36
C ARG A 7 14.42 26.05 3.84
N GLU A 8 15.41 25.42 3.23
CA GLU A 8 15.27 24.88 1.88
C GLU A 8 14.19 23.81 1.94
N SER A 9 13.09 24.05 1.24
CA SER A 9 12.12 23.02 0.93
C SER A 9 12.79 22.02 0.00
N LEU A 10 13.10 20.83 0.51
CA LEU A 10 13.50 19.70 -0.29
C LEU A 10 12.30 19.26 -1.13
N THR A 11 12.22 19.79 -2.33
CA THR A 11 11.42 19.18 -3.41
C THR A 11 12.22 17.97 -3.87
N THR A 12 11.98 16.84 -3.22
CA THR A 12 12.58 15.57 -3.62
C THR A 12 11.81 15.00 -4.80
N GLU A 13 12.14 15.42 -6.01
CA GLU A 13 11.98 14.60 -7.21
C GLU A 13 13.07 13.51 -7.19
N GLU A 14 13.08 12.65 -6.19
CA GLU A 14 13.76 11.38 -6.31
C GLU A 14 12.96 10.57 -7.32
N THR A 15 13.59 10.19 -8.41
CA THR A 15 13.02 9.29 -9.42
C THR A 15 12.78 7.95 -8.72
N GLU A 16 11.53 7.73 -8.31
CA GLU A 16 11.15 6.52 -7.58
C GLU A 16 11.31 5.33 -8.50
N THR A 17 12.20 4.42 -8.12
CA THR A 17 12.40 3.17 -8.86
C THR A 17 11.35 2.15 -8.41
N TYR A 18 10.67 1.57 -9.38
CA TYR A 18 9.72 0.48 -9.16
C TYR A 18 9.87 -0.58 -10.26
N VAL A 19 9.48 -1.80 -9.98
CA VAL A 19 9.38 -2.88 -10.96
C VAL A 19 7.92 -3.03 -11.40
N TYR A 20 7.66 -2.88 -12.69
CA TYR A 20 6.34 -3.11 -13.26
C TYR A 20 6.23 -4.58 -13.72
N VAL A 21 5.50 -5.38 -12.95
CA VAL A 21 5.38 -6.83 -13.13
C VAL A 21 4.24 -7.14 -14.10
N ARG A 22 4.59 -7.44 -15.36
CA ARG A 22 3.65 -7.73 -16.46
C ARG A 22 4.04 -8.94 -17.30
N ASP A 23 5.10 -9.62 -16.94
CA ASP A 23 5.58 -10.82 -17.59
C ASP A 23 6.07 -11.86 -16.57
N VAL A 24 6.26 -13.09 -17.04
CA VAL A 24 6.62 -14.22 -16.18
C VAL A 24 7.97 -14.02 -15.48
N PRO A 25 9.06 -13.58 -16.16
CA PRO A 25 10.33 -13.38 -15.48
C PRO A 25 10.26 -12.39 -14.30
N ALA A 26 9.59 -11.24 -14.50
CA ALA A 26 9.41 -10.25 -13.43
C ALA A 26 8.55 -10.80 -12.27
N LEU A 27 7.56 -11.65 -12.58
CA LEU A 27 6.75 -12.29 -11.55
C LEU A 27 7.56 -13.32 -10.75
N GLU A 28 8.40 -14.12 -11.40
CA GLU A 28 9.28 -15.09 -10.73
C GLU A 28 10.27 -14.39 -9.80
N GLU A 29 10.89 -13.31 -10.25
CA GLU A 29 11.77 -12.48 -9.41
C GLU A 29 11.04 -11.90 -8.20
N LEU A 30 9.84 -11.34 -8.40
CA LEU A 30 9.01 -10.84 -7.31
C LEU A 30 8.68 -11.94 -6.29
N LEU A 31 8.38 -13.16 -6.74
CA LEU A 31 8.08 -14.28 -5.85
C LEU A 31 9.25 -14.60 -4.92
N GLU A 32 10.49 -14.58 -5.42
CA GLU A 32 11.69 -14.77 -4.59
C GLU A 32 11.81 -13.64 -3.56
N CYS A 33 11.66 -12.38 -3.99
CA CYS A 33 11.70 -11.23 -3.09
C CYS A 33 10.63 -11.31 -1.99
N ILE A 34 9.38 -11.70 -2.32
CA ILE A 34 8.31 -11.84 -1.32
C ILE A 34 8.67 -12.94 -0.32
N ARG A 35 9.20 -14.09 -0.76
CA ARG A 35 9.57 -15.20 0.14
C ARG A 35 10.56 -14.76 1.21
N GLU A 36 11.53 -13.93 0.85
CA GLU A 36 12.56 -13.40 1.76
C GLU A 36 12.08 -12.20 2.58
N ALA A 37 11.06 -11.48 2.10
CA ALA A 37 10.55 -10.29 2.77
C ALA A 37 9.92 -10.60 4.13
N GLY A 38 9.97 -9.61 5.03
CA GLY A 38 9.15 -9.57 6.23
C GLY A 38 7.70 -9.15 5.92
N PRO A 39 7.13 -8.18 6.65
CA PRO A 39 5.81 -7.63 6.33
C PRO A 39 5.79 -6.96 4.95
N VAL A 40 4.70 -7.17 4.22
CA VAL A 40 4.46 -6.63 2.89
C VAL A 40 3.43 -5.51 2.98
N ALA A 41 3.80 -4.30 2.54
CA ALA A 41 2.83 -3.24 2.34
C ALA A 41 2.05 -3.50 1.05
N LEU A 42 0.72 -3.39 1.10
CA LEU A 42 -0.18 -3.76 0.02
C LEU A 42 -1.26 -2.70 -0.17
N ASP A 43 -1.58 -2.41 -1.43
CA ASP A 43 -2.72 -1.61 -1.85
C ASP A 43 -3.26 -2.14 -3.19
N THR A 44 -4.47 -1.76 -3.60
CA THR A 44 -5.06 -2.16 -4.87
C THR A 44 -5.80 -1.03 -5.56
N GLU A 45 -5.77 -1.05 -6.89
CA GLU A 45 -6.63 -0.20 -7.71
C GLU A 45 -7.63 -1.03 -8.50
N ALA A 46 -8.87 -0.57 -8.53
CA ALA A 46 -9.97 -1.24 -9.19
C ALA A 46 -10.68 -0.32 -10.21
N ASP A 47 -11.51 -0.91 -11.06
CA ASP A 47 -12.31 -0.18 -12.04
C ASP A 47 -13.74 0.13 -11.56
N SER A 48 -13.94 0.22 -10.25
CA SER A 48 -15.22 0.44 -9.58
C SER A 48 -16.02 1.66 -10.06
N LEU A 49 -15.34 2.68 -10.59
CA LEU A 49 -15.98 3.88 -11.12
C LEU A 49 -16.52 3.70 -12.56
N HIS A 50 -16.13 2.64 -13.25
CA HIS A 50 -16.37 2.45 -14.68
C HIS A 50 -17.10 1.15 -15.04
N ASN A 51 -17.18 0.18 -14.12
CA ASN A 51 -17.79 -1.13 -14.38
C ASN A 51 -18.72 -1.56 -13.24
N TYR A 52 -19.81 -2.25 -13.60
CA TYR A 52 -20.76 -2.80 -12.65
C TYR A 52 -20.18 -3.99 -11.87
N PHE A 53 -19.33 -4.80 -12.52
CA PHE A 53 -18.55 -5.85 -11.89
C PHE A 53 -17.12 -5.36 -11.72
N GLU A 54 -16.81 -4.95 -10.51
CA GLU A 54 -15.49 -4.44 -10.14
C GLU A 54 -14.43 -5.54 -10.26
N LYS A 55 -13.26 -5.18 -10.76
CA LYS A 55 -12.10 -6.05 -10.80
C LYS A 55 -10.84 -5.31 -10.35
N VAL A 56 -9.91 -6.04 -9.77
CA VAL A 56 -8.59 -5.52 -9.47
C VAL A 56 -7.84 -5.25 -10.76
N CYS A 57 -7.38 -4.02 -10.93
CA CYS A 57 -6.65 -3.56 -12.10
C CYS A 57 -5.16 -3.37 -11.87
N LEU A 58 -4.75 -3.15 -10.62
CA LEU A 58 -3.36 -3.05 -10.22
C LEU A 58 -3.22 -3.52 -8.78
N ILE A 59 -2.10 -4.18 -8.46
CA ILE A 59 -1.73 -4.54 -7.09
C ILE A 59 -0.38 -3.89 -6.80
N GLN A 60 -0.31 -3.04 -5.79
CA GLN A 60 0.89 -2.36 -5.36
C GLN A 60 1.50 -3.07 -4.17
N LEU A 61 2.81 -3.27 -4.21
CA LEU A 61 3.57 -3.85 -3.11
C LEU A 61 4.80 -3.01 -2.77
N SER A 62 5.11 -2.91 -1.49
CA SER A 62 6.42 -2.44 -1.04
C SER A 62 7.04 -3.44 -0.08
N LEU A 63 8.25 -3.89 -0.43
CA LEU A 63 9.10 -4.83 0.31
C LEU A 63 10.29 -4.06 0.86
N GLY A 64 10.10 -3.35 1.98
CA GLY A 64 11.12 -2.40 2.47
C GLY A 64 11.26 -1.18 1.57
N SER A 65 12.39 -1.03 0.90
CA SER A 65 12.67 0.07 -0.05
C SER A 65 12.39 -0.28 -1.51
N GLU A 66 11.98 -1.52 -1.79
CA GLU A 66 11.67 -1.97 -3.14
C GLU A 66 10.16 -1.91 -3.38
N HIS A 67 9.77 -1.41 -4.56
CA HIS A 67 8.37 -1.18 -4.92
C HIS A 67 8.01 -1.96 -6.18
N TYR A 68 6.86 -2.62 -6.16
CA TYR A 68 6.38 -3.46 -7.25
C TYR A 68 4.95 -3.11 -7.62
N LEU A 69 4.68 -3.01 -8.91
CA LEU A 69 3.36 -2.79 -9.46
C LEU A 69 2.99 -4.01 -10.30
N VAL A 70 2.16 -4.90 -9.76
CA VAL A 70 1.73 -6.12 -10.44
C VAL A 70 0.49 -5.81 -11.27
N ASP A 71 0.52 -6.18 -12.55
CA ASP A 71 -0.57 -5.97 -13.50
C ASP A 71 -1.44 -7.22 -13.69
N PRO A 72 -2.60 -7.33 -13.02
CA PRO A 72 -3.50 -8.48 -13.22
C PRO A 72 -4.09 -8.54 -14.63
N LEU A 73 -4.08 -7.42 -15.36
CA LEU A 73 -4.64 -7.35 -16.73
C LEU A 73 -3.64 -7.80 -17.79
N ALA A 74 -2.38 -8.09 -17.42
CA ALA A 74 -1.37 -8.62 -18.33
C ALA A 74 -1.58 -10.10 -18.70
N GLY A 75 -2.58 -10.78 -18.13
CA GLY A 75 -2.89 -12.18 -18.44
C GLY A 75 -1.95 -13.19 -17.79
N LEU A 76 -1.26 -12.80 -16.72
CA LEU A 76 -0.39 -13.69 -15.92
C LEU A 76 -1.23 -14.60 -15.02
N ASP A 77 -0.76 -15.81 -14.81
CA ASP A 77 -1.24 -16.66 -13.72
C ASP A 77 -0.65 -16.15 -12.39
N LEU A 78 -1.49 -15.50 -11.60
CA LEU A 78 -1.12 -14.95 -10.30
C LEU A 78 -1.39 -15.90 -9.12
N SER A 79 -1.81 -17.15 -9.36
CA SER A 79 -2.16 -18.10 -8.30
C SER A 79 -1.01 -18.32 -7.31
N GLY A 80 0.18 -18.62 -7.82
CA GLY A 80 1.38 -18.79 -6.99
C GLY A 80 1.79 -17.52 -6.25
N PHE A 81 1.60 -16.35 -6.85
CA PHE A 81 1.84 -15.06 -6.21
C PHE A 81 0.90 -14.84 -5.02
N LEU A 82 -0.40 -15.09 -5.21
CA LEU A 82 -1.40 -14.94 -4.15
C LEU A 82 -1.17 -15.94 -3.00
N GLU A 83 -0.73 -17.16 -3.30
CA GLU A 83 -0.39 -18.14 -2.28
C GLU A 83 0.80 -17.70 -1.41
N VAL A 84 1.89 -17.22 -2.02
CA VAL A 84 3.07 -16.73 -1.31
C VAL A 84 2.73 -15.47 -0.49
N LEU A 85 1.95 -14.55 -1.09
CA LEU A 85 1.52 -13.31 -0.42
C LEU A 85 0.63 -13.62 0.80
N ALA A 86 -0.23 -14.63 0.73
CA ALA A 86 -1.12 -15.01 1.83
C ALA A 86 -0.34 -15.45 3.09
N GLU A 87 0.88 -15.95 2.95
CA GLU A 87 1.74 -16.35 4.06
C GLU A 87 2.57 -15.21 4.66
N LYS A 88 2.35 -13.97 4.21
CA LYS A 88 3.05 -12.79 4.74
C LYS A 88 2.17 -11.95 5.64
N PRO A 89 2.72 -11.37 6.72
CA PRO A 89 2.04 -10.28 7.40
C PRO A 89 1.83 -9.11 6.43
N LEU A 90 0.63 -8.55 6.40
CA LEU A 90 0.29 -7.47 5.48
C LEU A 90 0.16 -6.14 6.22
N ILE A 91 0.53 -5.06 5.56
CA ILE A 91 0.31 -3.69 6.02
C ILE A 91 -0.54 -2.97 4.97
N LEU A 92 -1.70 -2.45 5.39
CA LEU A 92 -2.63 -1.74 4.52
C LEU A 92 -3.02 -0.39 5.12
N HIS A 93 -3.77 0.38 4.35
CA HIS A 93 -4.37 1.64 4.82
C HIS A 93 -5.85 1.69 4.44
N GLY A 94 -6.74 1.37 5.38
CA GLY A 94 -8.18 1.23 5.12
C GLY A 94 -8.49 0.02 4.24
N GLY A 95 -7.76 -1.08 4.45
CA GLY A 95 -7.66 -2.22 3.55
C GLY A 95 -8.88 -3.16 3.50
N ASP A 96 -10.01 -2.83 4.15
CA ASP A 96 -11.23 -3.65 4.06
C ASP A 96 -11.71 -3.79 2.60
N TYR A 97 -11.68 -2.69 1.85
CA TYR A 97 -12.06 -2.71 0.44
C TYR A 97 -11.09 -3.55 -0.39
N ASP A 98 -9.79 -3.38 -0.21
CA ASP A 98 -8.74 -4.11 -0.94
C ASP A 98 -8.83 -5.62 -0.71
N LEU A 99 -8.93 -6.04 0.55
CA LEU A 99 -9.06 -7.45 0.91
C LEU A 99 -10.34 -8.06 0.35
N ARG A 100 -11.45 -7.31 0.37
CA ARG A 100 -12.71 -7.75 -0.23
C ARG A 100 -12.58 -7.88 -1.75
N MET A 101 -11.96 -6.91 -2.42
CA MET A 101 -11.73 -6.94 -3.86
C MET A 101 -10.83 -8.10 -4.28
N LEU A 102 -9.71 -8.30 -3.60
CA LEU A 102 -8.80 -9.43 -3.84
C LEU A 102 -9.50 -10.77 -3.59
N ARG A 103 -10.34 -10.86 -2.55
CA ARG A 103 -11.12 -12.05 -2.24
C ARG A 103 -12.15 -12.37 -3.33
N THR A 104 -12.92 -11.37 -3.77
CA THR A 104 -14.00 -11.58 -4.75
C THR A 104 -13.48 -11.79 -6.15
N SER A 105 -12.40 -11.08 -6.55
CA SER A 105 -11.85 -11.15 -7.90
C SER A 105 -10.87 -12.30 -8.10
N MET A 106 -10.14 -12.70 -7.04
CA MET A 106 -9.00 -13.62 -7.15
C MET A 106 -8.97 -14.73 -6.10
N GLY A 107 -9.96 -14.79 -5.21
CA GLY A 107 -10.02 -15.80 -4.14
C GLY A 107 -8.99 -15.61 -3.01
N PHE A 108 -8.26 -14.47 -2.99
CA PHE A 108 -7.22 -14.21 -2.01
C PHE A 108 -7.77 -14.08 -0.59
N ARG A 109 -7.07 -14.65 0.36
CA ARG A 109 -7.32 -14.49 1.79
C ARG A 109 -5.98 -14.46 2.53
N PRO A 110 -5.69 -13.42 3.34
CA PRO A 110 -4.49 -13.42 4.17
C PRO A 110 -4.58 -14.55 5.21
N ARG A 111 -3.44 -15.22 5.43
CA ARG A 111 -3.29 -16.29 6.46
C ARG A 111 -2.45 -15.82 7.64
N ARG A 112 -1.94 -14.60 7.58
CA ARG A 112 -1.14 -13.96 8.63
C ARG A 112 -1.80 -12.67 9.06
N ASP A 113 -1.24 -12.06 10.09
CA ASP A 113 -1.75 -10.82 10.66
C ASP A 113 -1.75 -9.69 9.63
N VAL A 114 -2.78 -8.87 9.70
CA VAL A 114 -2.91 -7.63 8.96
C VAL A 114 -2.73 -6.46 9.93
N PHE A 115 -1.92 -5.48 9.54
CA PHE A 115 -1.82 -4.20 10.23
C PHE A 115 -2.45 -3.11 9.36
N ASP A 116 -3.57 -2.54 9.79
CA ASP A 116 -4.22 -1.44 9.09
C ASP A 116 -3.86 -0.11 9.74
N THR A 117 -3.18 0.76 8.98
CA THR A 117 -2.71 2.06 9.48
C THR A 117 -3.83 3.06 9.71
N MET A 118 -4.96 2.97 8.99
CA MET A 118 -6.13 3.81 9.23
C MET A 118 -6.83 3.42 10.54
N ILE A 119 -7.04 2.12 10.79
CA ILE A 119 -7.56 1.62 12.06
C ILE A 119 -6.65 2.02 13.23
N ALA A 120 -5.34 1.91 13.04
CA ALA A 120 -4.37 2.34 14.05
C ALA A 120 -4.52 3.82 14.39
N ALA A 121 -4.63 4.69 13.38
CA ALA A 121 -4.82 6.12 13.54
C ALA A 121 -6.15 6.46 14.26
N GLN A 122 -7.24 5.77 13.90
CA GLN A 122 -8.54 5.90 14.58
C GLN A 122 -8.46 5.54 16.07
N LEU A 123 -7.84 4.40 16.38
CA LEU A 123 -7.65 3.98 17.77
C LEU A 123 -6.76 4.91 18.57
N LEU A 124 -5.89 5.66 17.93
CA LEU A 124 -5.06 6.70 18.57
C LEU A 124 -5.80 8.04 18.73
N GLY A 125 -6.98 8.20 18.15
CA GLY A 125 -7.76 9.44 18.19
C GLY A 125 -7.21 10.52 17.26
N ILE A 126 -6.52 10.14 16.18
CA ILE A 126 -6.03 11.06 15.15
C ILE A 126 -7.23 11.50 14.30
N GLU A 127 -7.40 12.82 14.13
CA GLU A 127 -8.56 13.35 13.40
C GLU A 127 -8.46 13.15 11.88
N GLN A 128 -7.26 13.38 11.33
CA GLN A 128 -7.03 13.24 9.89
C GLN A 128 -6.38 11.88 9.59
N ILE A 129 -7.19 10.87 9.35
CA ILE A 129 -6.77 9.48 9.20
C ILE A 129 -6.40 9.08 7.77
N GLY A 130 -6.56 9.96 6.77
CA GLY A 130 -6.19 9.65 5.39
C GLY A 130 -4.67 9.54 5.21
N LEU A 131 -4.22 8.64 4.32
CA LEU A 131 -2.81 8.30 4.12
C LEU A 131 -1.92 9.54 3.93
N ALA A 132 -2.29 10.43 3.01
CA ALA A 132 -1.51 11.64 2.74
C ALA A 132 -1.37 12.54 3.98
N ALA A 133 -2.43 12.68 4.79
CA ALA A 133 -2.39 13.47 6.02
C ALA A 133 -1.50 12.83 7.08
N LEU A 134 -1.55 11.50 7.22
CA LEU A 134 -0.69 10.78 8.14
C LEU A 134 0.79 10.86 7.72
N ILE A 135 1.08 10.72 6.42
CA ILE A 135 2.44 10.86 5.91
C ILE A 135 2.97 12.28 6.17
N GLU A 136 2.18 13.30 5.91
CA GLU A 136 2.56 14.69 6.19
C GLU A 136 2.79 14.91 7.70
N GLN A 137 1.89 14.40 8.54
CA GLN A 137 1.99 14.53 10.00
C GLN A 137 3.22 13.83 10.59
N PHE A 138 3.53 12.60 10.13
CA PHE A 138 4.58 11.78 10.75
C PHE A 138 5.95 11.94 10.11
N PHE A 139 6.01 12.34 8.83
CA PHE A 139 7.25 12.41 8.06
C PHE A 139 7.54 13.78 7.45
N ALA A 140 6.60 14.74 7.53
CA ALA A 140 6.68 16.05 6.88
C ALA A 140 6.86 15.96 5.36
N ILE A 141 6.31 14.92 4.74
CA ILE A 141 6.33 14.66 3.30
C ILE A 141 4.92 14.88 2.77
N SER A 142 4.78 15.67 1.70
CA SER A 142 3.51 15.85 1.02
C SER A 142 3.44 14.90 -0.18
N ILE A 143 2.44 14.02 -0.21
CA ILE A 143 2.15 13.16 -1.36
C ILE A 143 0.88 13.64 -2.07
N GLY A 144 0.94 13.66 -3.41
CA GLY A 144 -0.19 14.08 -4.24
C GLY A 144 -1.31 13.03 -4.24
N LYS A 145 -2.56 13.49 -4.34
CA LYS A 145 -3.75 12.62 -4.56
C LYS A 145 -4.11 12.49 -6.04
N GLU A 146 -3.22 12.91 -6.90
CA GLU A 146 -3.43 12.99 -8.35
C GLU A 146 -3.32 11.62 -9.01
N GLY A 147 -4.31 10.87 -9.07
CA GLY A 147 -4.32 9.51 -9.63
C GLY A 147 -5.48 8.70 -9.10
N GLN A 148 -5.94 9.00 -7.90
CA GLN A 148 -6.98 8.26 -7.18
C GLN A 148 -8.27 8.01 -8.00
N LYS A 149 -8.67 8.96 -8.85
CA LYS A 149 -9.89 8.84 -9.68
C LYS A 149 -9.59 8.49 -11.14
N SER A 150 -8.43 7.93 -11.41
CA SER A 150 -8.01 7.52 -12.76
C SER A 150 -8.78 6.29 -13.23
N ASP A 151 -8.87 6.13 -14.54
CA ASP A 151 -9.33 4.87 -15.14
C ASP A 151 -8.18 3.85 -15.11
N TRP A 152 -8.19 2.99 -14.09
CA TRP A 152 -7.17 1.97 -13.86
C TRP A 152 -7.29 0.76 -14.79
N SER A 153 -8.39 0.65 -15.53
CA SER A 153 -8.58 -0.43 -16.51
C SER A 153 -7.80 -0.20 -17.81
N ARG A 154 -7.39 1.03 -18.09
CA ARG A 154 -6.67 1.38 -19.31
C ARG A 154 -5.20 1.02 -19.26
N ARG A 155 -4.65 0.72 -20.45
CA ARG A 155 -3.22 0.49 -20.65
C ARG A 155 -2.72 1.27 -21.88
N PRO A 156 -1.48 1.79 -21.85
CA PRO A 156 -0.53 1.77 -20.73
C PRO A 156 -0.97 2.73 -19.61
N LEU A 157 -0.53 2.46 -18.36
CA LEU A 157 -0.67 3.40 -17.27
C LEU A 157 0.22 4.63 -17.51
N SER A 158 -0.26 5.80 -17.13
CA SER A 158 0.53 7.04 -17.20
C SER A 158 1.54 7.09 -16.05
N GLU A 159 2.64 7.83 -16.24
CA GLU A 159 3.63 8.06 -15.17
C GLU A 159 3.02 8.62 -13.88
N ARG A 160 1.96 9.44 -14.01
CA ARG A 160 1.23 9.97 -12.86
C ARG A 160 0.52 8.87 -12.08
N GLN A 161 -0.11 7.91 -12.77
CA GLN A 161 -0.72 6.74 -12.13
C GLN A 161 0.33 5.86 -11.46
N LEU A 162 1.44 5.61 -12.13
CA LEU A 162 2.52 4.78 -11.60
C LEU A 162 3.13 5.40 -10.34
N ARG A 163 3.40 6.71 -10.34
CA ARG A 163 3.88 7.41 -9.13
C ARG A 163 2.88 7.40 -8.00
N TYR A 164 1.60 7.63 -8.32
CA TYR A 164 0.53 7.55 -7.33
C TYR A 164 0.50 6.17 -6.68
N ALA A 165 0.46 5.10 -7.47
CA ALA A 165 0.42 3.72 -7.01
C ALA A 165 1.61 3.33 -6.11
N VAL A 166 2.83 3.81 -6.42
CA VAL A 166 4.00 3.59 -5.56
C VAL A 166 3.85 4.30 -4.21
N ASN A 167 3.30 5.52 -4.22
CA ASN A 167 3.14 6.32 -3.01
C ASN A 167 2.13 5.72 -2.01
N ASP A 168 1.16 4.93 -2.49
CA ASP A 168 0.15 4.33 -1.62
C ASP A 168 0.72 3.21 -0.73
N THR A 169 1.88 2.63 -1.08
CA THR A 169 2.50 1.56 -0.28
C THR A 169 3.85 1.93 0.34
N ARG A 170 4.64 2.82 -0.28
CA ARG A 170 6.06 3.06 0.09
C ARG A 170 6.26 3.49 1.54
N PHE A 171 5.31 4.20 2.12
CA PHE A 171 5.42 4.72 3.48
C PHE A 171 4.73 3.83 4.52
N LEU A 172 3.95 2.83 4.10
CA LEU A 172 3.08 2.07 5.01
C LEU A 172 3.86 1.34 6.10
N LYS A 173 5.02 0.76 5.78
CA LYS A 173 5.84 0.08 6.77
C LYS A 173 6.31 1.03 7.87
N SER A 174 6.91 2.15 7.48
CA SER A 174 7.40 3.15 8.45
C SER A 174 6.25 3.77 9.26
N LEU A 175 5.09 3.98 8.61
CA LEU A 175 3.89 4.47 9.28
C LEU A 175 3.35 3.44 10.29
N ALA A 176 3.28 2.17 9.91
CA ALA A 176 2.86 1.08 10.79
C ALA A 176 3.77 0.95 12.02
N GLU A 177 5.09 1.07 11.85
CA GLU A 177 6.05 1.07 12.95
C GLU A 177 5.81 2.23 13.93
N ARG A 178 5.56 3.44 13.42
CA ARG A 178 5.24 4.63 14.24
C ARG A 178 3.94 4.46 14.99
N LEU A 179 2.86 4.12 14.29
CA LEU A 179 1.53 3.96 14.88
C LEU A 179 1.49 2.77 15.85
N GLY A 180 2.14 1.65 15.50
CA GLY A 180 2.26 0.47 16.36
C GLY A 180 2.99 0.79 17.69
N GLY A 181 4.05 1.59 17.62
CA GLY A 181 4.74 2.09 18.82
C GLY A 181 3.82 2.93 19.71
N GLU A 182 2.99 3.81 19.13
CA GLU A 182 2.01 4.62 19.88
C GLU A 182 0.88 3.76 20.47
N LEU A 183 0.36 2.78 19.70
CA LEU A 183 -0.63 1.83 20.21
C LEU A 183 -0.11 1.02 21.38
N SER A 184 1.15 0.55 21.30
CA SER A 184 1.82 -0.18 22.38
C SER A 184 1.91 0.66 23.64
N ARG A 185 2.36 1.91 23.54
CA ARG A 185 2.45 2.85 24.67
C ARG A 185 1.11 3.10 25.36
N ARG A 186 0.00 3.01 24.62
CA ARG A 186 -1.38 3.21 25.11
C ARG A 186 -2.10 1.91 25.45
N ALA A 187 -1.43 0.76 25.37
CA ALA A 187 -2.01 -0.58 25.57
C ALA A 187 -3.22 -0.87 24.65
N ARG A 188 -3.15 -0.44 23.37
CA ARG A 188 -4.23 -0.58 22.37
C ARG A 188 -3.91 -1.52 21.21
N LEU A 189 -2.77 -2.23 21.24
CA LEU A 189 -2.39 -3.18 20.17
C LEU A 189 -3.39 -4.32 20.04
N GLU A 190 -3.94 -4.82 21.15
CA GLU A 190 -4.92 -5.90 21.12
C GLU A 190 -6.21 -5.45 20.42
N TRP A 191 -6.72 -4.26 20.74
CA TRP A 191 -7.89 -3.68 20.06
C TRP A 191 -7.66 -3.51 18.56
N HIS A 192 -6.46 -3.08 18.18
CA HIS A 192 -6.09 -2.99 16.77
C HIS A 192 -6.11 -4.36 16.08
N SER A 193 -5.48 -5.36 16.70
CA SER A 193 -5.46 -6.73 16.17
C SER A 193 -6.86 -7.32 16.03
N GLU A 194 -7.73 -7.10 17.00
CA GLU A 194 -9.14 -7.53 16.94
C GLU A 194 -9.89 -6.84 15.80
N SER A 195 -9.71 -5.51 15.64
CA SER A 195 -10.35 -4.75 14.58
C SER A 195 -9.90 -5.21 13.19
N CYS A 196 -8.61 -5.49 13.01
CA CYS A 196 -8.08 -5.99 11.73
C CYS A 196 -8.55 -7.42 11.40
N ARG A 197 -8.80 -8.27 12.39
CA ARG A 197 -9.37 -9.62 12.15
C ARG A 197 -10.81 -9.59 11.71
N ALA A 198 -11.51 -8.51 11.94
CA ALA A 198 -12.92 -8.34 11.55
C ALA A 198 -13.10 -7.87 10.08
N MET A 199 -12.00 -7.46 9.40
CA MET A 199 -11.99 -7.16 7.97
C MET A 199 -12.02 -8.45 7.14
#